data_95302f3abef8004cd596040031bcf415
#
_entry.id   95302f3abef8004cd596040031bcf415
#
_cell.length_a   1.000
_cell.length_b   1.000
_cell.length_c   1.000
_cell.angle_alpha   90.00
_cell.angle_beta   90.00
_cell.angle_gamma   90.00
#
_symmetry.space_group_name_H-M   'P 1'
#
loop_
_entity.id
_entity.type
_entity.pdbx_description
1 polymer ?
#
loop_
_entity_poly.entity_id
_entity_poly.type
_entity_poly.pdbx_seq_one_letter_code
_entity_poly.pdbx_strand_id
1 'polypeptide(L)'
;MKKFSLILALVFVAIAAQAQLLWKVSGNGLGRPSYIVGTYHFAPASMMDKIPGMQQALEGCDIVVGELEKESMMSQESQLLMAQAMMAPADSTLDKLFSPEDYAIVEKVFNKYFGIMGVKLSQMNTLKPGAISMQMQAMQAMKYMPSFDESQFIDFAVQTRANEMGRPSVGLETVQEQIDLMFNAPLTEQAEGLLDACKKDDLFVIQSSALVEAYMAQDLAKLESIITDPELGGDDAEAMDALIYDRNRTWVVKLVKMMPERTCLVCVGAGHLPGAQGLLQLLRDRGYTVEPMQ
;
A
#
# COMPACT_ATOMS: atom_id res chain seq x y z
N MET A 1 -68.07 -6.84 -0.98
CA MET A 1 -66.92 -6.39 -1.79
C MET A 1 -65.70 -6.37 -0.87
N LYS A 2 -64.86 -7.41 -0.95
CA LYS A 2 -63.66 -7.54 -0.10
C LYS A 2 -62.47 -6.89 -0.87
N LYS A 3 -61.92 -5.82 -0.29
CA LYS A 3 -60.69 -5.19 -0.82
C LYS A 3 -59.49 -6.02 -0.40
N PHE A 4 -58.85 -6.68 -1.39
CA PHE A 4 -57.54 -7.28 -1.22
C PHE A 4 -56.49 -6.17 -1.26
N SER A 5 -55.88 -5.83 -0.13
CA SER A 5 -54.68 -5.00 -0.07
C SER A 5 -53.47 -5.90 -0.33
N LEU A 6 -52.87 -5.70 -1.48
CA LEU A 6 -51.59 -6.32 -1.84
C LEU A 6 -50.48 -5.58 -1.13
N ILE A 7 -49.96 -6.14 -0.03
CA ILE A 7 -48.79 -5.62 0.65
C ILE A 7 -47.56 -6.16 -0.16
N LEU A 8 -46.98 -5.29 -0.95
CA LEU A 8 -45.69 -5.53 -1.62
C LEU A 8 -44.60 -5.43 -0.54
N ALA A 9 -44.19 -6.54 0.02
CA ALA A 9 -43.03 -6.60 0.90
C ALA A 9 -41.77 -6.39 0.05
N LEU A 10 -41.24 -5.18 0.07
CA LEU A 10 -39.87 -4.87 -0.36
C LEU A 10 -38.94 -5.58 0.62
N VAL A 11 -38.48 -6.77 0.23
CA VAL A 11 -37.32 -7.41 0.87
C VAL A 11 -36.09 -6.58 0.50
N PHE A 12 -35.72 -5.64 1.35
CA PHE A 12 -34.37 -5.11 1.37
C PHE A 12 -33.45 -6.27 1.78
N VAL A 13 -32.89 -6.97 0.81
CA VAL A 13 -31.69 -7.75 1.04
C VAL A 13 -30.61 -6.70 1.32
N ALA A 14 -30.39 -6.42 2.59
CA ALA A 14 -29.13 -5.83 3.02
C ALA A 14 -28.06 -6.83 2.61
N ILE A 15 -27.47 -6.63 1.42
CA ILE A 15 -26.20 -7.21 1.08
C ILE A 15 -25.28 -6.61 2.15
N ALA A 16 -25.00 -7.38 3.20
CA ALA A 16 -23.89 -7.09 4.07
C ALA A 16 -22.71 -6.92 3.09
N ALA A 17 -22.21 -5.71 2.95
CA ALA A 17 -20.98 -5.44 2.27
C ALA A 17 -19.94 -6.26 3.04
N GLN A 18 -19.73 -7.50 2.63
CA GLN A 18 -18.68 -8.31 3.20
C GLN A 18 -17.40 -7.58 2.85
N ALA A 19 -16.71 -7.19 3.88
CA ALA A 19 -15.38 -6.68 3.83
C ALA A 19 -14.56 -7.56 2.89
N GLN A 20 -14.06 -7.01 1.79
CA GLN A 20 -13.36 -7.82 0.79
C GLN A 20 -12.20 -7.07 0.19
N LEU A 21 -11.05 -7.77 0.17
CA LEU A 21 -9.83 -7.26 -0.44
C LEU A 21 -9.72 -7.63 -1.93
N LEU A 22 -10.46 -8.64 -2.41
CA LEU A 22 -10.40 -9.12 -3.79
C LEU A 22 -11.66 -8.73 -4.57
N TRP A 23 -11.46 -8.15 -5.74
CA TRP A 23 -12.49 -7.60 -6.63
C TRP A 23 -12.36 -8.16 -8.03
N LYS A 24 -13.49 -8.46 -8.65
CA LYS A 24 -13.59 -8.89 -10.04
C LYS A 24 -13.93 -7.70 -10.91
N VAL A 25 -13.19 -7.52 -12.00
CA VAL A 25 -13.39 -6.49 -13.03
C VAL A 25 -13.88 -7.14 -14.32
N SER A 26 -15.05 -6.76 -14.81
CA SER A 26 -15.69 -7.35 -15.98
C SER A 26 -16.43 -6.29 -16.82
N GLY A 27 -17.06 -6.70 -17.90
CA GLY A 27 -17.77 -5.78 -18.80
C GLY A 27 -16.84 -4.99 -19.71
N ASN A 28 -17.31 -3.88 -20.26
CA ASN A 28 -16.58 -2.97 -21.16
C ASN A 28 -15.76 -3.67 -22.25
N GLY A 29 -16.30 -4.76 -22.84
CA GLY A 29 -15.66 -5.51 -23.93
C GLY A 29 -14.61 -6.53 -23.50
N LEU A 30 -14.39 -6.75 -22.20
CA LEU A 30 -13.49 -7.81 -21.72
C LEU A 30 -14.06 -9.20 -22.06
N GLY A 31 -13.25 -10.03 -22.72
CA GLY A 31 -13.61 -11.42 -23.01
C GLY A 31 -13.60 -12.32 -21.78
N ARG A 32 -12.74 -12.02 -20.80
CA ARG A 32 -12.62 -12.68 -19.50
C ARG A 32 -12.44 -11.62 -18.41
N PRO A 33 -12.90 -11.87 -17.18
CA PRO A 33 -12.73 -10.93 -16.08
C PRO A 33 -11.26 -10.83 -15.65
N SER A 34 -10.82 -9.64 -15.26
CA SER A 34 -9.61 -9.40 -14.48
C SER A 34 -9.94 -9.27 -12.99
N TYR A 35 -8.93 -9.22 -12.16
CA TYR A 35 -9.08 -9.18 -10.71
C TYR A 35 -8.17 -8.11 -10.11
N ILE A 36 -8.59 -7.54 -8.97
CA ILE A 36 -7.79 -6.60 -8.18
C ILE A 36 -7.81 -7.04 -6.73
N VAL A 37 -6.64 -7.20 -6.13
CA VAL A 37 -6.50 -7.49 -4.71
C VAL A 37 -5.76 -6.36 -4.00
N GLY A 38 -6.33 -5.92 -2.87
CA GLY A 38 -5.67 -5.00 -1.96
C GLY A 38 -4.68 -5.75 -1.07
N THR A 39 -3.45 -5.27 -1.02
CA THR A 39 -2.38 -5.82 -0.20
C THR A 39 -2.04 -4.86 0.94
N TYR A 40 -1.30 -5.34 1.92
CA TYR A 40 -0.74 -4.52 2.99
C TYR A 40 0.65 -5.05 3.32
N HIS A 41 1.67 -4.23 3.11
CA HIS A 41 3.08 -4.65 3.22
C HIS A 41 3.43 -5.29 4.56
N PHE A 42 2.75 -4.89 5.63
CA PHE A 42 2.97 -5.45 6.96
C PHE A 42 2.10 -6.68 7.28
N ALA A 43 1.28 -7.14 6.33
CA ALA A 43 0.52 -8.37 6.50
C ALA A 43 1.36 -9.61 6.15
N PRO A 44 1.16 -10.73 6.85
CA PRO A 44 1.87 -11.96 6.53
C PRO A 44 1.42 -12.52 5.17
N ALA A 45 2.35 -13.10 4.41
CA ALA A 45 2.06 -13.72 3.11
C ALA A 45 0.93 -14.77 3.19
N SER A 46 0.79 -15.47 4.33
CA SER A 46 -0.30 -16.43 4.58
C SER A 46 -1.70 -15.81 4.56
N MET A 47 -1.80 -14.47 4.62
CA MET A 47 -3.09 -13.78 4.46
C MET A 47 -3.67 -13.99 3.06
N MET A 48 -2.83 -14.18 2.05
CA MET A 48 -3.26 -14.50 0.68
C MET A 48 -4.21 -15.71 0.62
N ASP A 49 -3.96 -16.76 1.42
CA ASP A 49 -4.77 -17.96 1.46
C ASP A 49 -6.12 -17.75 2.19
N LYS A 50 -6.28 -16.66 2.90
CA LYS A 50 -7.50 -16.29 3.62
C LYS A 50 -8.41 -15.32 2.84
N ILE A 51 -7.94 -14.80 1.70
CA ILE A 51 -8.74 -13.92 0.84
C ILE A 51 -9.65 -14.80 -0.03
N PRO A 52 -11.00 -14.70 0.11
CA PRO A 52 -11.92 -15.50 -0.69
C PRO A 52 -11.71 -15.28 -2.18
N GLY A 53 -11.69 -16.36 -2.96
CA GLY A 53 -11.51 -16.30 -4.41
C GLY A 53 -10.06 -16.08 -4.89
N MET A 54 -9.08 -15.89 -4.00
CA MET A 54 -7.69 -15.58 -4.38
C MET A 54 -7.06 -16.67 -5.26
N GLN A 55 -7.25 -17.96 -4.88
CA GLN A 55 -6.77 -19.07 -5.66
C GLN A 55 -7.39 -19.10 -7.08
N GLN A 56 -8.71 -18.84 -7.17
CA GLN A 56 -9.40 -18.76 -8.46
C GLN A 56 -8.88 -17.60 -9.32
N ALA A 57 -8.59 -16.45 -8.72
CA ALA A 57 -8.02 -15.29 -9.42
C ALA A 57 -6.62 -15.60 -9.95
N LEU A 58 -5.77 -16.26 -9.15
CA LEU A 58 -4.44 -16.73 -9.57
C LEU A 58 -4.50 -17.73 -10.73
N GLU A 59 -5.39 -18.71 -10.64
CA GLU A 59 -5.57 -19.72 -11.70
C GLU A 59 -6.14 -19.11 -12.97
N GLY A 60 -7.02 -18.12 -12.83
CA GLY A 60 -7.72 -17.47 -13.92
C GLY A 60 -6.94 -16.39 -14.66
N CYS A 61 -5.90 -15.80 -14.05
CA CYS A 61 -5.15 -14.71 -14.68
C CYS A 61 -4.11 -15.24 -15.69
N ASP A 62 -3.78 -14.39 -16.67
CA ASP A 62 -2.67 -14.62 -17.60
C ASP A 62 -1.39 -13.94 -17.11
N ILE A 63 -1.53 -12.90 -16.27
CA ILE A 63 -0.43 -12.07 -15.77
C ILE A 63 -0.78 -11.48 -14.40
N VAL A 64 0.22 -11.39 -13.53
CA VAL A 64 0.12 -10.62 -12.28
C VAL A 64 0.71 -9.23 -12.49
N VAL A 65 0.01 -8.22 -11.99
CA VAL A 65 0.37 -6.81 -12.13
C VAL A 65 0.55 -6.24 -10.73
N GLY A 66 1.80 -6.06 -10.30
CA GLY A 66 2.13 -5.43 -9.02
C GLY A 66 2.32 -3.92 -9.16
N GLU A 67 2.50 -3.22 -8.04
CA GLU A 67 3.02 -1.85 -8.07
C GLU A 67 4.43 -1.88 -8.68
N LEU A 68 5.30 -2.71 -8.15
CA LEU A 68 6.60 -3.06 -8.73
C LEU A 68 6.63 -4.54 -9.12
N GLU A 69 7.40 -4.86 -10.12
CA GLU A 69 7.78 -6.22 -10.41
C GLU A 69 8.87 -6.68 -9.42
N LYS A 70 8.64 -7.82 -8.77
CA LYS A 70 9.56 -8.36 -7.75
C LYS A 70 10.99 -8.54 -8.27
N GLU A 71 11.15 -9.12 -9.46
CA GLU A 71 12.46 -9.40 -10.03
C GLU A 71 13.22 -8.11 -10.33
N SER A 72 12.53 -7.10 -10.87
CA SER A 72 13.09 -5.76 -11.10
C SER A 72 13.55 -5.11 -9.80
N MET A 73 12.73 -5.16 -8.74
CA MET A 73 13.08 -4.60 -7.44
C MET A 73 14.27 -5.32 -6.79
N MET A 74 14.33 -6.64 -6.94
CA MET A 74 15.41 -7.47 -6.36
C MET A 74 16.68 -7.48 -7.20
N SER A 75 16.70 -6.84 -8.36
CA SER A 75 17.89 -6.76 -9.20
C SER A 75 19.03 -5.98 -8.52
N GLN A 76 20.27 -6.35 -8.82
CA GLN A 76 21.45 -5.65 -8.27
C GLN A 76 21.46 -4.16 -8.66
N GLU A 77 21.01 -3.83 -9.87
CA GLU A 77 20.90 -2.45 -10.36
C GLU A 77 19.92 -1.65 -9.49
N SER A 78 18.71 -2.17 -9.23
CA SER A 78 17.69 -1.51 -8.41
C SER A 78 18.12 -1.36 -6.95
N GLN A 79 18.80 -2.36 -6.40
CA GLN A 79 19.33 -2.28 -5.04
C GLN A 79 20.42 -1.19 -4.93
N LEU A 80 21.28 -1.07 -5.93
CA LEU A 80 22.30 -0.01 -5.98
C LEU A 80 21.65 1.38 -6.14
N LEU A 81 20.66 1.51 -7.02
CA LEU A 81 19.89 2.74 -7.21
C LEU A 81 19.22 3.17 -5.90
N MET A 82 18.55 2.26 -5.19
CA MET A 82 17.90 2.52 -3.91
C MET A 82 18.96 2.96 -2.87
N ALA A 83 20.05 2.25 -2.74
CA ALA A 83 21.11 2.59 -1.80
C ALA A 83 21.68 4.00 -2.06
N GLN A 84 21.89 4.37 -3.33
CA GLN A 84 22.35 5.70 -3.71
C GLN A 84 21.29 6.77 -3.43
N ALA A 85 20.02 6.50 -3.73
CA ALA A 85 18.93 7.43 -3.52
C ALA A 85 18.69 7.76 -2.04
N MET A 86 18.99 6.83 -1.14
CA MET A 86 18.91 7.00 0.30
C MET A 86 20.02 7.88 0.89
N MET A 87 21.10 8.14 0.15
CA MET A 87 22.24 8.92 0.65
C MET A 87 21.97 10.43 0.53
N ALA A 88 22.24 11.15 1.62
CA ALA A 88 22.22 12.60 1.62
C ALA A 88 23.53 13.18 1.06
N PRO A 89 23.50 14.38 0.44
CA PRO A 89 24.72 15.14 0.13
C PRO A 89 25.58 15.37 1.39
N ALA A 90 26.90 15.43 1.22
CA ALA A 90 27.82 15.54 2.35
C ALA A 90 27.66 16.84 3.18
N ASP A 91 27.06 17.87 2.58
CA ASP A 91 26.76 19.15 3.22
C ASP A 91 25.36 19.19 3.88
N SER A 92 24.56 18.14 3.75
CA SER A 92 23.15 18.07 4.16
C SER A 92 22.87 16.80 4.99
N THR A 93 23.79 16.48 5.88
CA THR A 93 23.64 15.34 6.83
C THR A 93 22.61 15.67 7.92
N LEU A 94 22.06 14.65 8.58
CA LEU A 94 20.97 14.83 9.58
C LEU A 94 21.34 15.86 10.67
N ASP A 95 22.56 15.81 11.17
CA ASP A 95 23.08 16.76 12.18
C ASP A 95 23.21 18.21 11.66
N LYS A 96 23.12 18.42 10.36
CA LYS A 96 23.09 19.76 9.74
C LYS A 96 21.69 20.20 9.36
N LEU A 97 20.79 19.25 9.13
CA LEU A 97 19.38 19.54 8.79
C LEU A 97 18.55 19.87 10.03
N PHE A 98 18.87 19.30 11.18
CA PHE A 98 18.15 19.52 12.43
C PHE A 98 18.87 20.50 13.37
N SER A 99 18.08 21.26 14.14
CA SER A 99 18.60 21.89 15.35
C SER A 99 19.05 20.83 16.37
N PRO A 100 19.95 21.13 17.32
CA PRO A 100 20.32 20.18 18.39
C PRO A 100 19.10 19.62 19.15
N GLU A 101 18.09 20.47 19.37
CA GLU A 101 16.85 20.10 20.07
C GLU A 101 16.01 19.12 19.24
N ASP A 102 15.83 19.38 17.95
CA ASP A 102 15.06 18.51 17.04
C ASP A 102 15.79 17.19 16.80
N TYR A 103 17.13 17.25 16.62
CA TYR A 103 17.95 16.03 16.53
C TYR A 103 17.78 15.13 17.74
N ALA A 104 17.74 15.70 18.94
CA ALA A 104 17.54 14.93 20.19
C ALA A 104 16.15 14.27 20.23
N ILE A 105 15.10 14.90 19.67
CA ILE A 105 13.77 14.30 19.55
C ILE A 105 13.84 13.08 18.62
N VAL A 106 14.41 13.24 17.42
CA VAL A 106 14.57 12.15 16.45
C VAL A 106 15.42 11.03 17.04
N GLU A 107 16.55 11.35 17.70
CA GLU A 107 17.42 10.36 18.32
C GLU A 107 16.71 9.56 19.42
N LYS A 108 15.89 10.21 20.23
CA LYS A 108 15.12 9.54 21.29
C LYS A 108 14.18 8.48 20.68
N VAL A 109 13.45 8.83 19.63
CA VAL A 109 12.50 7.89 18.99
C VAL A 109 13.26 6.82 18.20
N PHE A 110 14.32 7.19 17.49
CA PHE A 110 15.21 6.23 16.85
C PHE A 110 15.74 5.18 17.83
N ASN A 111 16.23 5.60 18.98
CA ASN A 111 16.74 4.69 20.01
C ASN A 111 15.65 3.78 20.62
N LYS A 112 14.36 4.19 20.61
CA LYS A 112 13.22 3.33 21.01
C LYS A 112 13.14 2.06 20.17
N TYR A 113 13.55 2.13 18.90
CA TYR A 113 13.46 1.04 17.93
C TYR A 113 14.81 0.36 17.64
N PHE A 114 15.88 1.12 17.52
CA PHE A 114 17.20 0.62 17.14
C PHE A 114 18.15 0.40 18.31
N GLY A 115 17.84 0.94 19.48
CA GLY A 115 18.75 0.91 20.65
C GLY A 115 19.10 -0.50 21.10
N ILE A 116 18.18 -1.47 20.99
CA ILE A 116 18.45 -2.88 21.34
C ILE A 116 19.52 -3.51 20.43
N MET A 117 19.66 -3.03 19.21
CA MET A 117 20.68 -3.49 18.25
C MET A 117 22.00 -2.74 18.39
N GLY A 118 22.09 -1.77 19.31
CA GLY A 118 23.28 -0.94 19.53
C GLY A 118 23.56 0.06 18.40
N VAL A 119 22.61 0.28 17.48
CA VAL A 119 22.75 1.25 16.39
C VAL A 119 22.39 2.64 16.90
N LYS A 120 23.22 3.63 16.59
CA LYS A 120 23.01 5.05 16.96
C LYS A 120 22.60 5.87 15.75
N LEU A 121 21.73 6.86 15.94
CA LEU A 121 21.33 7.78 14.85
C LEU A 121 22.54 8.46 14.19
N SER A 122 23.56 8.82 14.96
CA SER A 122 24.79 9.43 14.44
C SER A 122 25.55 8.59 13.41
N GLN A 123 25.37 7.26 13.42
CA GLN A 123 25.93 6.36 12.41
C GLN A 123 25.15 6.40 11.10
N MET A 124 23.94 6.95 11.13
CA MET A 124 23.02 7.10 9.98
C MET A 124 22.97 8.55 9.45
N ASN A 125 23.81 9.46 9.96
CA ASN A 125 23.77 10.88 9.58
C ASN A 125 23.90 11.16 8.08
N THR A 126 24.51 10.25 7.34
CA THR A 126 24.67 10.35 5.88
C THR A 126 23.46 9.89 5.08
N LEU A 127 22.42 9.40 5.73
CA LEU A 127 21.16 9.05 5.07
C LEU A 127 20.22 10.27 5.01
N LYS A 128 19.39 10.29 3.97
CA LYS A 128 18.28 11.25 3.88
C LYS A 128 17.27 11.02 5.00
N PRO A 129 16.58 12.07 5.48
CA PRO A 129 15.53 11.90 6.50
C PRO A 129 14.43 10.91 6.09
N GLY A 130 14.02 10.90 4.82
CA GLY A 130 13.05 9.93 4.29
C GLY A 130 13.51 8.47 4.41
N ALA A 131 14.82 8.22 4.25
CA ALA A 131 15.39 6.89 4.43
C ALA A 131 15.37 6.45 5.91
N ILE A 132 15.57 7.39 6.84
CA ILE A 132 15.42 7.12 8.27
C ILE A 132 13.96 6.83 8.61
N SER A 133 13.01 7.62 8.08
CA SER A 133 11.57 7.39 8.26
C SER A 133 11.17 5.98 7.81
N MET A 134 11.59 5.57 6.62
CA MET A 134 11.31 4.23 6.07
C MET A 134 11.85 3.12 6.97
N GLN A 135 13.10 3.24 7.43
CA GLN A 135 13.69 2.25 8.33
C GLN A 135 12.99 2.20 9.69
N MET A 136 12.61 3.36 10.24
CA MET A 136 11.87 3.43 11.49
C MET A 136 10.50 2.75 11.36
N GLN A 137 9.77 2.97 10.27
CA GLN A 137 8.49 2.30 10.01
C GLN A 137 8.64 0.78 9.95
N ALA A 138 9.68 0.26 9.29
CA ALA A 138 9.97 -1.17 9.25
C ALA A 138 10.23 -1.73 10.67
N MET A 139 11.03 -1.03 11.47
CA MET A 139 11.31 -1.44 12.86
C MET A 139 10.07 -1.35 13.77
N GLN A 140 9.20 -0.37 13.54
CA GLN A 140 7.90 -0.28 14.22
C GLN A 140 7.03 -1.48 13.86
N ALA A 141 6.95 -1.84 12.57
CA ALA A 141 6.21 -3.01 12.12
C ALA A 141 6.74 -4.29 12.76
N MET A 142 8.05 -4.51 12.77
CA MET A 142 8.67 -5.67 13.44
C MET A 142 8.35 -5.72 14.94
N LYS A 143 8.28 -4.58 15.61
CA LYS A 143 8.04 -4.50 17.06
C LYS A 143 6.58 -4.74 17.44
N TYR A 144 5.64 -4.20 16.67
CA TYR A 144 4.22 -4.16 17.04
C TYR A 144 3.35 -5.12 16.22
N MET A 145 3.91 -5.72 15.17
CA MET A 145 3.23 -6.67 14.29
C MET A 145 3.97 -8.02 14.31
N PRO A 146 3.67 -8.93 15.25
CA PRO A 146 4.44 -10.17 15.45
C PRO A 146 4.46 -11.11 14.24
N SER A 147 3.51 -10.95 13.31
CA SER A 147 3.43 -11.72 12.07
C SER A 147 4.15 -11.07 10.90
N PHE A 148 4.77 -9.90 11.10
CA PHE A 148 5.51 -9.22 10.06
C PHE A 148 6.82 -9.95 9.75
N ASP A 149 7.01 -10.25 8.49
CA ASP A 149 8.24 -10.84 7.93
C ASP A 149 8.52 -10.16 6.59
N GLU A 150 9.50 -9.27 6.56
CA GLU A 150 9.85 -8.51 5.36
C GLU A 150 10.33 -9.39 4.19
N SER A 151 10.77 -10.62 4.45
CA SER A 151 11.13 -11.58 3.42
C SER A 151 9.93 -12.18 2.71
N GLN A 152 8.73 -12.00 3.26
CA GLN A 152 7.49 -12.62 2.82
C GLN A 152 6.34 -11.61 2.68
N PHE A 153 6.62 -10.44 2.12
CA PHE A 153 5.55 -9.49 1.78
C PHE A 153 4.49 -10.14 0.90
N ILE A 154 3.23 -9.93 1.24
CA ILE A 154 2.10 -10.49 0.50
C ILE A 154 2.16 -10.11 -0.99
N ASP A 155 2.58 -8.91 -1.31
CA ASP A 155 2.74 -8.41 -2.69
C ASP A 155 3.68 -9.31 -3.51
N PHE A 156 4.80 -9.70 -2.92
CA PHE A 156 5.78 -10.56 -3.57
C PHE A 156 5.43 -12.04 -3.48
N ALA A 157 4.70 -12.45 -2.45
CA ALA A 157 4.21 -13.82 -2.34
C ALA A 157 3.23 -14.15 -3.46
N VAL A 158 2.34 -13.21 -3.81
CA VAL A 158 1.41 -13.36 -4.94
C VAL A 158 2.17 -13.53 -6.25
N GLN A 159 3.16 -12.65 -6.53
CA GLN A 159 3.98 -12.73 -7.74
C GLN A 159 4.80 -14.03 -7.79
N THR A 160 5.36 -14.46 -6.65
CA THR A 160 6.12 -15.72 -6.57
C THR A 160 5.24 -16.91 -6.90
N ARG A 161 4.05 -17.02 -6.28
CA ARG A 161 3.12 -18.11 -6.56
C ARG A 161 2.64 -18.11 -8.02
N ALA A 162 2.39 -16.94 -8.60
CA ALA A 162 2.03 -16.81 -10.02
C ALA A 162 3.16 -17.30 -10.94
N ASN A 163 4.41 -16.91 -10.66
CA ASN A 163 5.58 -17.35 -11.43
C ASN A 163 5.77 -18.89 -11.36
N GLU A 164 5.55 -19.50 -10.19
CA GLU A 164 5.54 -20.97 -10.02
C GLU A 164 4.47 -21.66 -10.88
N MET A 165 3.37 -20.96 -11.16
CA MET A 165 2.30 -21.42 -12.05
C MET A 165 2.56 -21.07 -13.53
N GLY A 166 3.74 -20.53 -13.87
CA GLY A 166 4.10 -20.11 -15.23
C GLY A 166 3.42 -18.82 -15.70
N ARG A 167 2.96 -17.97 -14.77
CA ARG A 167 2.33 -16.68 -15.06
C ARG A 167 3.33 -15.56 -14.81
N PRO A 168 3.65 -14.74 -15.81
CA PRO A 168 4.60 -13.65 -15.65
C PRO A 168 4.04 -12.55 -14.74
N SER A 169 4.95 -11.75 -14.20
CA SER A 169 4.64 -10.54 -13.44
C SER A 169 5.12 -9.29 -14.18
N VAL A 170 4.45 -8.16 -13.94
CA VAL A 170 4.89 -6.83 -14.39
C VAL A 170 4.57 -5.78 -13.34
N GLY A 171 5.28 -4.64 -13.36
CA GLY A 171 5.01 -3.49 -12.52
C GLY A 171 4.11 -2.46 -13.18
N LEU A 172 3.26 -1.80 -12.40
CA LEU A 172 2.57 -0.58 -12.77
C LEU A 172 3.52 0.61 -12.77
N GLU A 173 4.57 0.52 -11.98
CA GLU A 173 5.63 1.52 -11.84
C GLU A 173 7.00 0.89 -12.00
N THR A 174 7.98 1.73 -12.24
CA THR A 174 9.40 1.39 -12.21
C THR A 174 9.96 1.65 -10.80
N VAL A 175 11.08 1.00 -10.49
CA VAL A 175 11.81 1.26 -9.24
C VAL A 175 12.23 2.73 -9.13
N GLN A 176 12.59 3.37 -10.26
CA GLN A 176 12.96 4.78 -10.28
C GLN A 176 11.76 5.68 -9.91
N GLU A 177 10.56 5.41 -10.44
CA GLU A 177 9.35 6.18 -10.09
C GLU A 177 9.06 6.12 -8.59
N GLN A 178 9.22 4.96 -7.94
CA GLN A 178 9.04 4.85 -6.48
C GLN A 178 10.20 5.50 -5.69
N ILE A 179 11.42 5.42 -6.16
CA ILE A 179 12.56 6.14 -5.56
C ILE A 179 12.29 7.65 -5.59
N ASP A 180 11.82 8.17 -6.72
CA ASP A 180 11.52 9.58 -6.88
C ASP A 180 10.40 10.02 -5.91
N LEU A 181 9.36 9.20 -5.77
CA LEU A 181 8.27 9.44 -4.83
C LEU A 181 8.77 9.50 -3.37
N MET A 182 9.68 8.63 -2.99
CA MET A 182 10.12 8.50 -1.59
C MET A 182 11.24 9.48 -1.19
N PHE A 183 12.11 9.87 -2.14
CA PHE A 183 13.37 10.53 -1.80
C PHE A 183 13.67 11.82 -2.56
N ASN A 184 12.81 12.27 -3.49
CA ASN A 184 13.08 13.49 -4.29
C ASN A 184 12.49 14.77 -3.70
N ALA A 185 11.65 14.69 -2.66
CA ALA A 185 11.23 15.88 -1.93
C ALA A 185 12.46 16.62 -1.37
N PRO A 186 12.41 17.96 -1.21
CA PRO A 186 13.46 18.74 -0.58
C PRO A 186 13.87 18.14 0.78
N LEU A 187 15.17 18.12 1.07
CA LEU A 187 15.67 17.51 2.31
C LEU A 187 15.12 18.19 3.58
N THR A 188 14.79 19.48 3.50
CA THR A 188 14.13 20.21 4.58
C THR A 188 12.72 19.70 4.83
N GLU A 189 11.94 19.44 3.80
CA GLU A 189 10.60 18.85 3.91
C GLU A 189 10.66 17.40 4.46
N GLN A 190 11.62 16.61 3.97
CA GLN A 190 11.84 15.27 4.51
C GLN A 190 12.24 15.31 6.00
N ALA A 191 13.05 16.30 6.42
CA ALA A 191 13.45 16.47 7.81
C ALA A 191 12.27 16.90 8.70
N GLU A 192 11.44 17.83 8.22
CA GLU A 192 10.22 18.25 8.91
C GLU A 192 9.25 17.06 9.07
N GLY A 193 9.05 16.28 8.01
CA GLY A 193 8.22 15.07 8.06
C GLY A 193 8.73 14.02 9.04
N LEU A 194 10.04 13.75 9.06
CA LEU A 194 10.66 12.84 10.03
C LEU A 194 10.47 13.34 11.48
N LEU A 195 10.68 14.63 11.70
CA LEU A 195 10.51 15.23 13.03
C LEU A 195 9.06 15.17 13.50
N ASP A 196 8.11 15.48 12.62
CA ASP A 196 6.68 15.40 12.92
C ASP A 196 6.25 13.95 13.23
N ALA A 197 6.68 12.99 12.43
CA ALA A 197 6.47 11.57 12.69
C ALA A 197 7.05 11.15 14.06
N CYS A 198 8.23 11.63 14.43
CA CYS A 198 8.81 11.37 15.74
C CYS A 198 8.00 12.01 16.88
N LYS A 199 7.49 13.22 16.69
CA LYS A 199 6.62 13.89 17.69
C LYS A 199 5.28 13.15 17.87
N LYS A 200 4.80 12.49 16.81
CA LYS A 200 3.53 11.74 16.75
C LYS A 200 3.73 10.21 16.83
N ASP A 201 4.86 9.74 17.32
CA ASP A 201 5.23 8.31 17.28
C ASP A 201 4.17 7.38 17.92
N ASP A 202 3.55 7.77 19.03
CA ASP A 202 2.50 6.98 19.66
C ASP A 202 1.21 6.93 18.80
N LEU A 203 0.87 8.03 18.10
CA LEU A 203 -0.26 8.08 17.19
C LEU A 203 -0.04 7.17 15.98
N PHE A 204 1.17 7.17 15.42
CA PHE A 204 1.53 6.27 14.33
C PHE A 204 1.37 4.79 14.72
N VAL A 205 1.75 4.42 15.94
CA VAL A 205 1.57 3.04 16.45
C VAL A 205 0.08 2.68 16.54
N ILE A 206 -0.76 3.60 17.02
CA ILE A 206 -2.22 3.41 17.10
C ILE A 206 -2.82 3.22 15.71
N GLN A 207 -2.49 4.12 14.77
CA GLN A 207 -2.97 4.05 13.39
C GLN A 207 -2.54 2.75 12.71
N SER A 208 -1.26 2.38 12.81
CA SER A 208 -0.73 1.17 12.20
C SER A 208 -1.41 -0.09 12.75
N SER A 209 -1.65 -0.15 14.06
CA SER A 209 -2.37 -1.28 14.67
C SER A 209 -3.81 -1.37 14.16
N ALA A 210 -4.51 -0.23 14.06
CA ALA A 210 -5.87 -0.18 13.55
C ALA A 210 -5.95 -0.60 12.07
N LEU A 211 -4.95 -0.19 11.25
CA LEU A 211 -4.84 -0.61 9.84
C LEU A 211 -4.63 -2.12 9.71
N VAL A 212 -3.75 -2.71 10.54
CA VAL A 212 -3.56 -4.17 10.56
C VAL A 212 -4.85 -4.90 10.91
N GLU A 213 -5.54 -4.48 11.97
CA GLU A 213 -6.81 -5.09 12.39
C GLU A 213 -7.86 -5.01 11.27
N ALA A 214 -8.04 -3.84 10.65
CA ALA A 214 -8.97 -3.64 9.55
C ALA A 214 -8.60 -4.51 8.32
N TYR A 215 -7.30 -4.59 7.98
CA TYR A 215 -6.82 -5.43 6.89
C TYR A 215 -7.04 -6.92 7.16
N MET A 216 -6.71 -7.40 8.35
CA MET A 216 -6.93 -8.81 8.76
C MET A 216 -8.42 -9.18 8.78
N ALA A 217 -9.29 -8.22 9.09
CA ALA A 217 -10.74 -8.35 8.97
C ALA A 217 -11.24 -8.20 7.53
N GLN A 218 -10.36 -7.88 6.57
CA GLN A 218 -10.68 -7.58 5.17
C GLN A 218 -11.65 -6.40 4.99
N ASP A 219 -11.72 -5.48 5.97
CA ASP A 219 -12.65 -4.36 6.00
C ASP A 219 -12.09 -3.13 5.28
N LEU A 220 -12.32 -3.08 3.95
CA LEU A 220 -11.83 -1.99 3.10
C LEU A 220 -12.43 -0.62 3.48
N ALA A 221 -13.68 -0.58 3.93
CA ALA A 221 -14.31 0.66 4.37
C ALA A 221 -13.68 1.18 5.67
N LYS A 222 -13.33 0.27 6.59
CA LYS A 222 -12.61 0.63 7.81
C LYS A 222 -11.20 1.11 7.50
N LEU A 223 -10.49 0.44 6.56
CA LEU A 223 -9.18 0.91 6.08
C LEU A 223 -9.26 2.34 5.54
N GLU A 224 -10.22 2.63 4.65
CA GLU A 224 -10.45 3.99 4.15
C GLU A 224 -10.68 4.98 5.27
N SER A 225 -11.57 4.65 6.22
CA SER A 225 -11.89 5.54 7.34
C SER A 225 -10.67 5.88 8.21
N ILE A 226 -9.74 4.93 8.40
CA ILE A 226 -8.51 5.15 9.18
C ILE A 226 -7.50 6.01 8.40
N ILE A 227 -7.34 5.73 7.10
CA ILE A 227 -6.38 6.44 6.24
C ILE A 227 -6.78 7.92 6.09
N THR A 228 -8.07 8.21 6.08
CA THR A 228 -8.61 9.56 5.89
C THR A 228 -9.00 10.26 7.21
N ASP A 229 -8.71 9.67 8.36
CA ASP A 229 -9.05 10.24 9.67
C ASP A 229 -8.05 11.33 10.07
N PRO A 230 -8.47 12.60 10.16
CA PRO A 230 -7.58 13.69 10.57
C PRO A 230 -6.99 13.52 11.97
N GLU A 231 -7.69 12.85 12.88
CA GLU A 231 -7.18 12.58 14.23
C GLU A 231 -6.04 11.55 14.23
N LEU A 232 -5.95 10.76 13.17
CA LEU A 232 -4.90 9.78 12.93
C LEU A 232 -3.84 10.24 11.91
N GLY A 233 -3.89 11.51 11.47
CA GLY A 233 -2.93 12.07 10.51
C GLY A 233 -3.34 11.92 9.04
N GLY A 234 -4.62 11.63 8.77
CA GLY A 234 -5.18 11.52 7.42
C GLY A 234 -5.63 12.85 6.81
N ASP A 235 -5.17 13.99 7.33
CA ASP A 235 -5.50 15.33 6.87
C ASP A 235 -4.52 15.91 5.85
N ASP A 236 -3.44 15.22 5.54
CA ASP A 236 -2.47 15.62 4.53
C ASP A 236 -2.96 15.27 3.11
N ALA A 237 -3.74 16.19 2.53
CA ALA A 237 -4.30 16.03 1.19
C ALA A 237 -3.21 15.97 0.10
N GLU A 238 -2.09 16.67 0.26
CA GLU A 238 -1.00 16.66 -0.70
C GLU A 238 -0.26 15.32 -0.69
N ALA A 239 0.00 14.78 0.49
CA ALA A 239 0.56 13.43 0.63
C ALA A 239 -0.39 12.37 0.06
N MET A 240 -1.69 12.46 0.31
CA MET A 240 -2.69 11.55 -0.27
C MET A 240 -2.75 11.64 -1.79
N ASP A 241 -2.68 12.85 -2.37
CA ASP A 241 -2.62 13.03 -3.82
C ASP A 241 -1.37 12.35 -4.39
N ALA A 242 -0.20 12.62 -3.86
CA ALA A 242 1.06 12.08 -4.36
C ALA A 242 1.17 10.55 -4.17
N LEU A 243 0.86 10.04 -2.97
CA LEU A 243 1.07 8.63 -2.61
C LEU A 243 -0.01 7.71 -3.18
N ILE A 244 -1.23 8.19 -3.40
CA ILE A 244 -2.38 7.36 -3.76
C ILE A 244 -3.04 7.81 -5.06
N TYR A 245 -3.55 9.05 -5.12
CA TYR A 245 -4.51 9.40 -6.18
C TYR A 245 -3.85 9.67 -7.52
N ASP A 246 -2.68 10.31 -7.58
CA ASP A 246 -1.92 10.52 -8.82
C ASP A 246 -1.46 9.19 -9.43
N ARG A 247 -1.04 8.29 -8.56
CA ARG A 247 -0.66 6.93 -8.95
C ARG A 247 -1.85 6.17 -9.50
N ASN A 248 -3.00 6.21 -8.81
CA ASN A 248 -4.24 5.60 -9.29
C ASN A 248 -4.65 6.12 -10.67
N ARG A 249 -4.58 7.44 -10.89
CA ARG A 249 -4.88 8.05 -12.20
C ARG A 249 -3.97 7.53 -13.31
N THR A 250 -2.70 7.33 -13.00
CA THR A 250 -1.71 6.77 -13.94
C THR A 250 -1.95 5.28 -14.18
N TRP A 251 -2.18 4.53 -13.13
CA TRP A 251 -2.36 3.08 -13.18
C TRP A 251 -3.62 2.67 -13.93
N VAL A 252 -4.74 3.37 -13.72
CA VAL A 252 -5.98 3.06 -14.43
C VAL A 252 -5.82 3.19 -15.94
N VAL A 253 -4.99 4.13 -16.43
CA VAL A 253 -4.70 4.26 -17.87
C VAL A 253 -3.91 3.06 -18.40
N LYS A 254 -2.96 2.54 -17.62
CA LYS A 254 -2.19 1.34 -17.96
C LYS A 254 -3.07 0.09 -17.94
N LEU A 255 -3.92 -0.07 -16.93
CA LEU A 255 -4.82 -1.21 -16.74
C LEU A 255 -5.88 -1.29 -17.85
N VAL A 256 -6.51 -0.18 -18.24
CA VAL A 256 -7.51 -0.13 -19.33
C VAL A 256 -6.92 -0.58 -20.67
N LYS A 257 -5.63 -0.37 -20.90
CA LYS A 257 -4.94 -0.86 -22.10
C LYS A 257 -4.58 -2.34 -22.02
N MET A 258 -4.26 -2.83 -20.81
CA MET A 258 -3.76 -4.19 -20.60
C MET A 258 -4.89 -5.23 -20.52
N MET A 259 -5.95 -4.93 -19.76
CA MET A 259 -7.03 -5.89 -19.47
C MET A 259 -7.77 -6.45 -20.70
N PRO A 260 -7.96 -5.72 -21.81
CA PRO A 260 -8.55 -6.30 -23.03
C PRO A 260 -7.68 -7.39 -23.68
N GLU A 261 -6.36 -7.32 -23.52
CA GLU A 261 -5.40 -8.24 -24.14
C GLU A 261 -5.13 -9.46 -23.25
N ARG A 262 -5.16 -9.27 -21.92
CA ARG A 262 -4.78 -10.29 -20.94
C ARG A 262 -5.65 -10.21 -19.68
N THR A 263 -6.04 -11.35 -19.15
CA THR A 263 -6.64 -11.40 -17.81
C THR A 263 -5.60 -11.07 -16.76
N CYS A 264 -5.78 -9.95 -16.06
CA CYS A 264 -4.84 -9.45 -15.05
C CYS A 264 -5.30 -9.83 -13.64
N LEU A 265 -4.35 -10.19 -12.77
CA LEU A 265 -4.51 -10.11 -11.32
C LEU A 265 -3.65 -8.94 -10.83
N VAL A 266 -4.30 -7.84 -10.50
CA VAL A 266 -3.67 -6.60 -10.04
C VAL A 266 -3.50 -6.66 -8.52
N CYS A 267 -2.28 -6.51 -8.03
CA CYS A 267 -1.91 -6.56 -6.62
C CYS A 267 -1.32 -5.21 -6.22
N VAL A 268 -2.07 -4.41 -5.49
CA VAL A 268 -1.68 -3.06 -5.05
C VAL A 268 -2.08 -2.83 -3.61
N GLY A 269 -1.46 -1.89 -2.94
CA GLY A 269 -1.80 -1.53 -1.56
C GLY A 269 -3.30 -1.26 -1.41
N ALA A 270 -3.91 -1.82 -0.35
CA ALA A 270 -5.36 -1.74 -0.11
C ALA A 270 -5.87 -0.29 -0.04
N GLY A 271 -5.03 0.66 0.37
CA GLY A 271 -5.35 2.09 0.37
C GLY A 271 -5.63 2.68 -1.01
N HIS A 272 -5.16 2.03 -2.09
CA HIS A 272 -5.43 2.45 -3.46
C HIS A 272 -6.85 2.10 -3.95
N LEU A 273 -7.58 1.21 -3.26
CA LEU A 273 -8.83 0.66 -3.76
C LEU A 273 -10.06 1.54 -3.50
N PRO A 274 -10.31 2.05 -2.26
CA PRO A 274 -11.56 2.69 -1.89
C PRO A 274 -11.63 4.16 -2.30
N GLY A 275 -12.81 4.75 -2.14
CA GLY A 275 -13.07 6.17 -2.33
C GLY A 275 -13.32 6.60 -3.77
N ALA A 276 -13.65 7.88 -3.93
CA ALA A 276 -13.98 8.47 -5.23
C ALA A 276 -12.79 8.48 -6.21
N GLN A 277 -11.57 8.57 -5.70
CA GLN A 277 -10.32 8.52 -6.46
C GLN A 277 -9.61 7.15 -6.33
N GLY A 278 -10.27 6.16 -5.72
CA GLY A 278 -9.78 4.79 -5.63
C GLY A 278 -9.88 4.05 -6.97
N LEU A 279 -9.02 3.06 -7.17
CA LEU A 279 -8.97 2.28 -8.41
C LEU A 279 -10.30 1.63 -8.77
N LEU A 280 -11.07 1.16 -7.76
CA LEU A 280 -12.36 0.53 -7.99
C LEU A 280 -13.35 1.51 -8.63
N GLN A 281 -13.40 2.76 -8.14
CA GLN A 281 -14.28 3.78 -8.69
C GLN A 281 -13.77 4.28 -10.05
N LEU A 282 -12.48 4.51 -10.20
CA LEU A 282 -11.89 4.95 -11.46
C LEU A 282 -12.13 3.95 -12.60
N LEU A 283 -12.17 2.65 -12.32
CA LEU A 283 -12.52 1.63 -13.30
C LEU A 283 -14.02 1.61 -13.61
N ARG A 284 -14.90 1.81 -12.62
CA ARG A 284 -16.34 1.98 -12.84
C ARG A 284 -16.61 3.17 -13.75
N ASP A 285 -15.94 4.29 -13.54
CA ASP A 285 -16.04 5.50 -14.37
C ASP A 285 -15.57 5.28 -15.81
N ARG A 286 -14.76 4.25 -16.05
CA ARG A 286 -14.34 3.79 -17.39
C ARG A 286 -15.29 2.74 -17.99
N GLY A 287 -16.45 2.47 -17.35
CA GLY A 287 -17.49 1.57 -17.84
C GLY A 287 -17.30 0.09 -17.49
N TYR A 288 -16.34 -0.25 -16.63
CA TYR A 288 -16.20 -1.62 -16.12
C TYR A 288 -17.20 -1.90 -14.99
N THR A 289 -17.62 -3.15 -14.89
CA THR A 289 -18.33 -3.68 -13.73
C THR A 289 -17.29 -4.17 -12.72
N VAL A 290 -17.30 -3.62 -11.51
CA VAL A 290 -16.34 -3.93 -10.45
C VAL A 290 -17.13 -4.41 -9.23
N GLU A 291 -17.01 -5.72 -8.94
CA GLU A 291 -17.77 -6.43 -7.91
C GLU A 291 -16.83 -7.15 -6.94
N PRO A 292 -17.17 -7.23 -5.64
CA PRO A 292 -16.38 -8.04 -4.70
C PRO A 292 -16.44 -9.52 -5.08
N MET A 293 -15.33 -10.24 -4.89
CA MET A 293 -15.32 -11.71 -4.97
C MET A 293 -15.88 -12.31 -3.68
N GLN A 294 -16.74 -13.33 -3.83
CA GLN A 294 -17.36 -14.06 -2.70
C GLN A 294 -16.68 -15.39 -2.46
#